data_4a767ecef7063cc9b0e5b5f44aee3431
#
_entry.id   4a767ecef7063cc9b0e5b5f44aee3431
#
_cell.length_a   1.000
_cell.length_b   1.000
_cell.length_c   1.000
_cell.angle_alpha   90.00
_cell.angle_beta   90.00
_cell.angle_gamma   90.00
#
_symmetry.space_group_name_H-M   'P 1'
#
loop_
_entity.id
_entity.type
_entity.pdbx_description
1 polymer ?
#
loop_
_entity_poly.entity_id
_entity_poly.type
_entity_poly.pdbx_seq_one_letter_code
_entity_poly.pdbx_strand_id
1 'polypeptide(L)'
;MARASKAELELRIGEAATMLAKGNGATVVTSHVAETYRLSRRQARRITAAAYELLVQDLEDVDVSRPQMTAQLVANLQSAIQKSLFLGRTASVASNARALIELCGLGADRKHMQRQ
;
A
#
# COMPACT_ATOMS: atom_id res chain seq x y z
N MET A 1 -17.23 -29.19 -4.90
CA MET A 1 -16.63 -28.09 -5.66
C MET A 1 -15.21 -28.44 -6.08
N ALA A 2 -14.92 -28.23 -7.33
CA ALA A 2 -13.58 -28.44 -7.83
C ALA A 2 -12.62 -27.39 -7.24
N ARG A 3 -11.42 -27.83 -6.88
CA ARG A 3 -10.35 -26.93 -6.48
C ARG A 3 -9.97 -26.04 -7.67
N ALA A 4 -9.63 -24.81 -7.40
CA ALA A 4 -9.05 -23.93 -8.41
C ALA A 4 -7.76 -24.56 -8.95
N SER A 5 -7.56 -24.49 -10.25
CA SER A 5 -6.31 -24.90 -10.86
C SER A 5 -5.18 -23.97 -10.43
N LYS A 6 -3.94 -24.40 -10.62
CA LYS A 6 -2.75 -23.58 -10.33
C LYS A 6 -2.81 -22.26 -11.12
N ALA A 7 -3.19 -22.31 -12.38
CA ALA A 7 -3.31 -21.13 -13.23
C ALA A 7 -4.38 -20.16 -12.72
N GLU A 8 -5.53 -20.67 -12.28
CA GLU A 8 -6.60 -19.86 -11.69
C GLU A 8 -6.14 -19.20 -10.40
N LEU A 9 -5.45 -19.95 -9.55
CA LEU A 9 -4.91 -19.42 -8.29
C LEU A 9 -3.90 -18.31 -8.55
N GLU A 10 -2.99 -18.49 -9.48
CA GLU A 10 -2.01 -17.47 -9.86
C GLU A 10 -2.69 -16.20 -10.39
N LEU A 11 -3.75 -16.36 -11.19
CA LEU A 11 -4.53 -15.24 -11.68
C LEU A 11 -5.20 -14.46 -10.55
N ARG A 12 -5.79 -15.16 -9.58
CA ARG A 12 -6.44 -14.54 -8.41
C ARG A 12 -5.43 -13.79 -7.54
N ILE A 13 -4.26 -14.37 -7.34
CA ILE A 13 -3.16 -13.72 -6.59
C ILE A 13 -2.69 -12.47 -7.33
N GLY A 14 -2.54 -12.53 -8.66
CA GLY A 14 -2.17 -11.40 -9.49
C GLY A 14 -3.17 -10.25 -9.42
N GLU A 15 -4.47 -10.55 -9.44
CA GLU A 15 -5.53 -9.55 -9.28
C GLU A 15 -5.48 -8.88 -7.91
N ALA A 16 -5.29 -9.68 -6.86
CA ALA A 16 -5.15 -9.16 -5.49
C ALA A 16 -3.93 -8.25 -5.37
N ALA A 17 -2.80 -8.66 -5.94
CA ALA A 17 -1.58 -7.85 -5.95
C ALA A 17 -1.79 -6.51 -6.68
N THR A 18 -2.51 -6.51 -7.79
CA THR A 18 -2.85 -5.28 -8.52
C THR A 18 -3.69 -4.33 -7.65
N MET A 19 -4.67 -4.86 -6.93
CA MET A 19 -5.49 -4.06 -6.02
C MET A 19 -4.65 -3.45 -4.89
N LEU A 20 -3.76 -4.24 -4.29
CA LEU A 20 -2.85 -3.76 -3.24
C LEU A 20 -1.92 -2.66 -3.78
N ALA A 21 -1.39 -2.84 -4.98
CA ALA A 21 -0.52 -1.86 -5.63
C ALA A 21 -1.23 -0.53 -5.90
N LYS A 22 -2.53 -0.57 -6.11
CA LYS A 22 -3.37 0.63 -6.29
C LYS A 22 -3.71 1.34 -4.98
N GLY A 23 -3.33 0.77 -3.85
CA GLY A 23 -3.53 1.38 -2.54
C GLY A 23 -4.71 0.84 -1.74
N ASN A 24 -5.35 -0.23 -2.19
CA ASN A 24 -6.42 -0.86 -1.42
C ASN A 24 -5.83 -1.59 -0.21
N GLY A 25 -6.50 -1.49 0.93
CA GLY A 25 -6.06 -2.16 2.15
C GLY A 25 -6.32 -3.67 2.11
N ALA A 26 -5.60 -4.41 2.95
CA ALA A 26 -5.69 -5.87 3.01
C ALA A 26 -7.13 -6.37 3.27
N THR A 27 -7.87 -5.69 4.14
CA THR A 27 -9.25 -6.05 4.46
C THR A 27 -10.16 -5.91 3.24
N VAL A 28 -10.03 -4.83 2.49
CA VAL A 28 -10.80 -4.58 1.27
C VAL A 28 -10.50 -5.65 0.22
N VAL A 29 -9.23 -5.94 0.01
CA VAL A 29 -8.79 -6.96 -0.97
C VAL A 29 -9.30 -8.33 -0.58
N THR A 30 -9.16 -8.71 0.68
CA THR A 30 -9.63 -10.01 1.18
C THR A 30 -11.15 -10.16 1.00
N SER A 31 -11.92 -9.14 1.33
CA SER A 31 -13.38 -9.17 1.13
C SER A 31 -13.76 -9.28 -0.34
N HIS A 32 -13.07 -8.53 -1.20
CA HIS A 32 -13.29 -8.61 -2.65
C HIS A 32 -13.01 -10.00 -3.21
N VAL A 33 -11.88 -10.60 -2.81
CA VAL A 33 -11.50 -11.96 -3.24
C VAL A 33 -12.52 -12.99 -2.76
N ALA A 34 -12.93 -12.90 -1.49
CA ALA A 34 -13.91 -13.83 -0.92
C ALA A 34 -15.24 -13.76 -1.67
N GLU A 35 -15.74 -12.57 -1.95
CA GLU A 35 -17.01 -12.36 -2.65
C GLU A 35 -16.93 -12.74 -4.13
N THR A 36 -15.87 -12.32 -4.81
CA THR A 36 -15.71 -12.54 -6.25
C THR A 36 -15.57 -14.01 -6.60
N TYR A 37 -14.80 -14.74 -5.80
CA TYR A 37 -14.52 -16.17 -6.08
C TYR A 37 -15.28 -17.13 -5.17
N ARG A 38 -16.18 -16.62 -4.33
CA ARG A 38 -16.99 -17.40 -3.39
C ARG A 38 -16.12 -18.29 -2.50
N LEU A 39 -15.09 -17.70 -1.92
CA LEU A 39 -14.15 -18.38 -1.04
C LEU A 39 -14.46 -18.07 0.42
N SER A 40 -14.00 -18.97 1.31
CA SER A 40 -14.02 -18.67 2.74
C SER A 40 -13.07 -17.52 3.03
N ARG A 41 -13.30 -16.84 4.14
CA ARG A 41 -12.44 -15.74 4.57
C ARG A 41 -10.99 -16.20 4.77
N ARG A 42 -10.82 -17.41 5.27
CA ARG A 42 -9.49 -18.02 5.45
C ARG A 42 -8.76 -18.21 4.13
N GLN A 43 -9.45 -18.74 3.12
CA GLN A 43 -8.88 -18.92 1.78
C GLN A 43 -8.56 -17.58 1.12
N ALA A 44 -9.44 -16.60 1.25
CA ALA A 44 -9.21 -15.25 0.73
C ALA A 44 -8.00 -14.58 1.40
N ARG A 45 -7.82 -14.75 2.71
CA ARG A 45 -6.64 -14.23 3.43
C ARG A 45 -5.35 -14.83 2.92
N ARG A 46 -5.35 -16.12 2.59
CA ARG A 46 -4.17 -16.79 2.01
C ARG A 46 -3.80 -16.19 0.66
N ILE A 47 -4.80 -15.86 -0.15
CA ILE A 47 -4.57 -15.21 -1.44
C ILE A 47 -4.00 -13.79 -1.23
N THR A 48 -4.55 -13.03 -0.30
CA THR A 48 -4.04 -11.69 0.02
C THR A 48 -2.59 -11.75 0.53
N ALA A 49 -2.28 -12.71 1.40
CA ALA A 49 -0.92 -12.91 1.90
C ALA A 49 0.06 -13.25 0.76
N ALA A 50 -0.33 -14.13 -0.15
CA ALA A 50 0.48 -14.47 -1.32
C ALA A 50 0.66 -13.27 -2.26
N ALA A 51 -0.36 -12.43 -2.38
CA ALA A 51 -0.28 -11.19 -3.16
C ALA A 51 0.73 -10.19 -2.57
N TYR A 52 0.80 -10.06 -1.25
CA TYR A 52 1.82 -9.24 -0.60
C TYR A 52 3.23 -9.77 -0.86
N GLU A 53 3.41 -11.09 -0.78
CA GLU A 53 4.71 -11.70 -1.10
C GLU A 53 5.13 -11.42 -2.54
N LEU A 54 4.19 -11.47 -3.47
CA LEU A 54 4.44 -11.13 -4.87
C LEU A 54 4.92 -9.69 -5.02
N LEU A 55 4.28 -8.74 -4.33
CA LEU A 55 4.69 -7.33 -4.34
C LEU A 55 6.08 -7.14 -3.76
N VAL A 56 6.40 -7.84 -2.67
CA VAL A 56 7.75 -7.76 -2.05
C VAL A 56 8.80 -8.28 -3.02
N GLN A 57 8.53 -9.40 -3.68
CA GLN A 57 9.45 -9.95 -4.69
C GLN A 57 9.65 -8.99 -5.86
N ASP A 58 8.58 -8.39 -6.35
CA ASP A 58 8.65 -7.42 -7.45
C ASP A 58 9.51 -6.21 -7.07
N LEU A 59 9.41 -5.73 -5.83
CA LEU A 59 10.24 -4.63 -5.34
C LEU A 59 11.71 -5.03 -5.23
N GLU A 60 12.01 -6.25 -4.79
CA GLU A 60 13.37 -6.77 -4.72
C GLU A 60 13.99 -6.94 -6.11
N ASP A 61 13.21 -7.43 -7.07
CA ASP A 61 13.67 -7.69 -8.43
C ASP A 61 13.96 -6.41 -9.22
N VAL A 62 13.28 -5.31 -8.91
CA VAL A 62 13.43 -4.04 -9.62
C VAL A 62 14.66 -3.24 -9.17
N ASP A 63 15.33 -3.65 -8.11
CA ASP A 63 16.52 -2.97 -7.58
C ASP A 63 16.25 -1.48 -7.30
N VAL A 64 15.12 -1.18 -6.71
CA VAL A 64 14.74 0.19 -6.34
C VAL A 64 15.45 0.57 -5.05
N SER A 65 16.26 1.62 -5.10
CA SER A 65 16.97 2.11 -3.91
C SER A 65 16.00 2.76 -2.92
N ARG A 66 16.41 2.78 -1.65
CA ARG A 66 15.64 3.45 -0.60
C ARG A 66 15.40 4.94 -0.90
N PRO A 67 16.38 5.72 -1.39
CA PRO A 67 16.14 7.10 -1.80
C PRO A 67 15.09 7.24 -2.90
N GLN A 68 15.08 6.33 -3.88
CA GLN A 68 14.08 6.35 -4.96
C GLN A 68 12.68 6.07 -4.41
N MET A 69 12.53 5.09 -3.51
CA MET A 69 11.24 4.80 -2.85
C MET A 69 10.76 5.98 -2.02
N THR A 70 11.66 6.62 -1.28
CA THR A 70 11.34 7.82 -0.49
C THR A 70 10.85 8.94 -1.39
N ALA A 71 11.53 9.20 -2.51
CA ALA A 71 11.12 10.22 -3.48
C ALA A 71 9.72 9.96 -4.03
N GLN A 72 9.42 8.69 -4.34
CA GLN A 72 8.09 8.33 -4.83
C GLN A 72 7.00 8.56 -3.78
N LEU A 73 7.26 8.20 -2.52
CA LEU A 73 6.32 8.43 -1.42
C LEU A 73 6.12 9.92 -1.16
N VAL A 74 7.18 10.72 -1.21
CA VAL A 74 7.09 12.19 -1.07
C VAL A 74 6.19 12.76 -2.16
N ALA A 75 6.39 12.35 -3.41
CA ALA A 75 5.57 12.82 -4.54
C ALA A 75 4.09 12.42 -4.35
N ASN A 76 3.84 11.19 -3.90
CA ASN A 76 2.47 10.72 -3.65
C ASN A 76 1.78 11.50 -2.53
N LEU A 77 2.49 11.77 -1.45
CA LEU A 77 1.95 12.57 -0.33
C LEU A 77 1.68 14.01 -0.74
N GLN A 78 2.57 14.62 -1.54
CA GLN A 78 2.35 15.97 -2.06
C GLN A 78 1.12 16.03 -2.94
N SER A 79 0.91 15.03 -3.81
CA SER A 79 -0.30 14.93 -4.65
C SER A 79 -1.56 14.76 -3.79
N ALA A 80 -1.49 13.96 -2.74
CA ALA A 80 -2.61 13.76 -1.81
C ALA A 80 -2.97 15.05 -1.07
N ILE A 81 -1.96 15.82 -0.65
CA ILE A 81 -2.17 17.12 0.01
C ILE A 81 -2.87 18.08 -0.93
N GLN A 82 -2.39 18.22 -2.18
CA GLN A 82 -3.01 19.11 -3.16
C GLN A 82 -4.46 18.73 -3.43
N LYS A 83 -4.74 17.44 -3.58
CA LYS A 83 -6.09 16.95 -3.80
C LYS A 83 -6.98 17.23 -2.59
N SER A 84 -6.48 17.03 -1.37
CA SER A 84 -7.21 17.30 -0.14
C SER A 84 -7.51 18.79 0.04
N LEU A 85 -6.57 19.66 -0.31
CA LEU A 85 -6.76 21.11 -0.30
C LEU A 85 -7.86 21.53 -1.27
N PHE A 86 -7.80 20.99 -2.50
CA PHE A 86 -8.82 21.26 -3.52
C PHE A 86 -10.21 20.85 -3.06
N LEU A 87 -10.34 19.71 -2.36
CA LEU A 87 -11.61 19.19 -1.84
C LEU A 87 -12.02 19.81 -0.50
N GLY A 88 -11.19 20.67 0.10
CA GLY A 88 -11.47 21.29 1.39
C GLY A 88 -11.39 20.33 2.59
N ARG A 89 -10.65 19.23 2.47
CA ARG A 89 -10.51 18.21 3.53
C ARG A 89 -9.33 18.52 4.43
N THR A 90 -9.52 19.44 5.38
CA THR A 90 -8.46 19.92 6.27
C THR A 90 -7.81 18.82 7.12
N ALA A 91 -8.59 17.87 7.64
CA ALA A 91 -8.07 16.76 8.43
C ALA A 91 -7.12 15.89 7.61
N SER A 92 -7.46 15.60 6.35
CA SER A 92 -6.60 14.84 5.43
C SER A 92 -5.32 15.59 5.09
N VAL A 93 -5.37 16.91 4.93
CA VAL A 93 -4.19 17.75 4.70
C VAL A 93 -3.24 17.63 5.88
N ALA A 94 -3.73 17.80 7.11
CA ALA A 94 -2.91 17.71 8.32
C ALA A 94 -2.28 16.32 8.48
N SER A 95 -3.05 15.26 8.25
CA SER A 95 -2.59 13.88 8.35
C SER A 95 -1.47 13.57 7.34
N ASN A 96 -1.67 13.96 6.09
CA ASN A 96 -0.68 13.75 5.02
C ASN A 96 0.57 14.61 5.24
N ALA A 97 0.42 15.84 5.75
CA ALA A 97 1.55 16.71 6.06
C ALA A 97 2.41 16.14 7.19
N ARG A 98 1.80 15.56 8.23
CA ARG A 98 2.53 14.87 9.30
C ARG A 98 3.32 13.68 8.76
N ALA A 99 2.71 12.86 7.91
CA ALA A 99 3.38 11.73 7.29
C ALA A 99 4.60 12.18 6.47
N LEU A 100 4.45 13.28 5.72
CA LEU A 100 5.53 13.85 4.93
C LEU A 100 6.67 14.36 5.81
N ILE A 101 6.34 15.05 6.91
CA ILE A 101 7.33 15.55 7.88
C ILE A 101 8.12 14.39 8.48
N GLU A 102 7.46 13.31 8.90
CA GLU A 102 8.11 12.12 9.45
C GLU A 102 9.01 11.44 8.42
N LEU A 103 8.53 11.28 7.20
CA LEU A 103 9.27 10.64 6.12
C LEU A 103 10.54 11.42 5.77
N CYS A 104 10.47 12.74 5.77
CA CYS A 104 11.61 13.60 5.46
C CYS A 104 12.53 13.84 6.67
N GLY A 105 12.18 13.36 7.85
CA GLY A 105 12.99 13.51 9.06
C GLY A 105 12.96 14.89 9.68
N LEU A 106 12.08 15.78 9.24
CA LEU A 106 12.04 17.15 9.72
C LEU A 106 11.71 17.26 11.21
N GLY A 107 10.81 16.39 11.70
CA GLY A 107 10.47 16.32 13.12
C GLY A 107 11.61 15.79 13.97
N ALA A 108 12.36 14.81 13.49
CA ALA A 108 13.51 14.24 14.18
C ALA A 108 14.65 15.25 14.30
N ASP A 109 14.93 15.99 13.23
CA ASP A 109 15.93 17.06 13.23
C ASP A 109 15.60 18.15 14.26
N ARG A 110 14.36 18.55 14.33
CA ARG A 110 13.88 19.51 15.30
C ARG A 110 14.07 19.02 16.73
N LYS A 111 13.74 17.76 17.00
CA LYS A 111 13.95 17.15 18.32
C LYS A 111 15.42 17.07 18.68
N HIS A 112 16.26 16.74 17.73
CA HIS A 112 17.70 16.68 17.92
C HIS A 112 18.28 18.05 18.26
N MET A 113 17.86 19.07 17.55
CA MET A 113 18.28 20.45 17.82
C MET A 113 17.83 20.94 19.20
N GLN A 114 16.68 20.54 19.68
CA GLN A 114 16.18 20.90 20.99
C GLN A 114 16.95 20.25 22.15
N ARG A 115 17.61 19.12 21.90
CA ARG A 115 18.40 18.39 22.91
C ARG A 115 19.83 18.94 23.09
N GLN A 116 20.26 19.76 22.18
CA GLN A 116 21.55 20.44 22.26
C GLN A 116 21.41 21.74 23.01
#